data_bc768ec63f1e9edce678e80d0a0ac088
#
_entry.id   bc768ec63f1e9edce678e80d0a0ac088
#
_cell.length_a   1.000
_cell.length_b   1.000
_cell.length_c   1.000
_cell.angle_alpha   90.00
_cell.angle_beta   90.00
_cell.angle_gamma   90.00
#
_symmetry.space_group_name_H-M   'P 1'
#
loop_
_entity.id
_entity.type
_entity.pdbx_description
1 polymer ?
#
loop_
_entity_poly.entity_id
_entity_poly.type
_entity_poly.pdbx_seq_one_letter_code
_entity_poly.pdbx_strand_id
1 'polypeptide(L)'
;MLPSQYVVLDSFPLTPNGKVDRNALPKPKREFAEKARAVSPRDDLEASLVHIWENVLGVRPIGINEDFFELGGHSLMAAHMLSEVRNLTRKDLPLSVLFQGANVEYLAKVLRNGVPSLPHQTVTEIQLGDPATPPFFAIVSPGESALGYAMLARHMGTEHTVYKIQSEGPIINDSERPYTPAEMDSLANHYISAMRAVQPEGPYFFGGMCDGAHIALRMAHKLEQRGQKVGMLAIFDTWVLEHSQRQVLWLVHYCSERFNKFRTRPIREQVRIAARIFRNLIWKTLGIQKRRSAWSEAYWPDPRFVAPTFNGRLTLFKRPNQPYYYVNDPEMGWGMRAAGGVDVHVLSIQHNEMLREPHVEILGTSLSQCLRQARTSAGLALSDDGAMIEASSTGSRNRIA
;
A
#
# COMPACT_ATOMS: atom_id res chain seq x y z
N MET A 1 1.74 17.78 -11.26
CA MET A 1 1.79 18.26 -9.85
C MET A 1 0.73 19.32 -9.71
N LEU A 2 -0.34 19.05 -8.98
CA LEU A 2 -1.32 20.07 -8.60
C LEU A 2 -0.79 20.78 -7.34
N PRO A 3 -0.89 22.13 -7.25
CA PRO A 3 -0.51 22.84 -6.05
C PRO A 3 -1.43 22.46 -4.88
N SER A 4 -0.87 22.34 -3.69
CA SER A 4 -1.63 22.06 -2.45
C SER A 4 -2.47 23.27 -1.98
N GLN A 5 -2.20 24.45 -2.50
CA GLN A 5 -2.94 25.68 -2.17
C GLN A 5 -2.97 26.61 -3.37
N TYR A 6 -4.09 27.32 -3.53
CA TYR A 6 -4.29 28.37 -4.52
C TYR A 6 -4.55 29.69 -3.81
N VAL A 7 -3.88 30.76 -4.26
CA VAL A 7 -4.19 32.12 -3.81
C VAL A 7 -4.77 32.86 -4.99
N VAL A 8 -6.01 33.28 -4.87
CA VAL A 8 -6.68 34.10 -5.89
C VAL A 8 -6.28 35.54 -5.67
N LEU A 9 -5.83 36.19 -6.73
CA LEU A 9 -5.45 37.59 -6.72
C LEU A 9 -6.28 38.36 -7.78
N ASP A 10 -6.70 39.55 -7.46
CA ASP A 10 -7.40 40.42 -8.40
C ASP A 10 -6.48 40.84 -9.56
N SER A 11 -5.17 40.97 -9.31
CA SER A 11 -4.15 41.21 -10.31
C SER A 11 -2.78 40.74 -9.86
N PHE A 12 -1.92 40.32 -10.80
CA PHE A 12 -0.54 39.98 -10.49
C PHE A 12 0.32 41.23 -10.22
N PRO A 13 1.14 41.23 -9.14
CA PRO A 13 2.14 42.25 -8.94
C PRO A 13 3.19 42.16 -10.06
N LEU A 14 3.49 43.28 -10.68
CA LEU A 14 4.45 43.35 -11.79
C LEU A 14 5.70 44.13 -11.40
N THR A 15 6.85 43.66 -11.87
CA THR A 15 8.09 44.44 -11.84
C THR A 15 8.02 45.68 -12.75
N PRO A 16 8.91 46.67 -12.63
CA PRO A 16 8.95 47.85 -13.54
C PRO A 16 9.04 47.45 -15.01
N ASN A 17 9.53 46.26 -15.33
CA ASN A 17 9.66 45.73 -16.68
C ASN A 17 8.45 44.91 -17.16
N GLY A 18 7.32 44.92 -16.43
CA GLY A 18 6.08 44.24 -16.78
C GLY A 18 6.08 42.72 -16.58
N LYS A 19 7.07 42.13 -15.89
CA LYS A 19 7.11 40.74 -15.53
C LYS A 19 6.49 40.51 -14.13
N VAL A 20 5.90 39.32 -13.89
CA VAL A 20 5.35 38.97 -12.56
C VAL A 20 6.45 39.05 -11.51
N ASP A 21 6.24 39.91 -10.49
CA ASP A 21 7.11 40.00 -9.34
C ASP A 21 6.79 38.88 -8.35
N ARG A 22 7.59 37.79 -8.41
CA ARG A 22 7.41 36.63 -7.56
C ARG A 22 7.66 36.91 -6.08
N ASN A 23 8.46 37.94 -5.76
CA ASN A 23 8.77 38.30 -4.37
C ASN A 23 7.65 39.09 -3.71
N ALA A 24 6.86 39.79 -4.53
CA ALA A 24 5.70 40.55 -4.09
C ALA A 24 4.41 39.70 -4.05
N LEU A 25 4.46 38.41 -4.44
CA LEU A 25 3.30 37.52 -4.31
C LEU A 25 2.99 37.28 -2.83
N PRO A 26 1.72 37.37 -2.41
CA PRO A 26 1.34 37.07 -1.03
C PRO A 26 1.64 35.59 -0.72
N LYS A 27 2.22 35.37 0.45
CA LYS A 27 2.35 34.00 0.95
C LYS A 27 0.94 33.43 1.17
N PRO A 28 0.71 32.15 0.83
CA PRO A 28 -0.57 31.53 1.08
C PRO A 28 -0.96 31.70 2.53
N LYS A 29 -2.01 32.46 2.82
CA LYS A 29 -2.62 32.48 4.15
C LYS A 29 -3.42 31.18 4.23
N ARG A 30 -3.00 30.23 5.07
CA ARG A 30 -3.93 29.19 5.49
C ARG A 30 -5.07 29.93 6.21
N GLU A 31 -6.20 30.04 5.55
CA GLU A 31 -7.44 30.26 6.25
C GLU A 31 -7.65 29.03 7.12
N PHE A 32 -7.28 29.16 8.38
CA PHE A 32 -7.68 28.21 9.41
C PHE A 32 -9.20 28.32 9.51
N ALA A 33 -9.88 27.59 8.63
CA ALA A 33 -11.24 27.20 8.90
C ALA A 33 -11.17 26.41 10.21
N GLU A 34 -11.75 27.05 11.27
CA GLU A 34 -11.91 26.50 12.60
C GLU A 34 -10.71 26.50 13.58
N LYS A 35 -10.19 27.67 13.89
CA LYS A 35 -9.48 27.88 15.17
C LYS A 35 -10.29 27.46 16.43
N ALA A 36 -11.53 27.00 16.27
CA ALA A 36 -12.43 26.71 17.38
C ALA A 36 -12.28 25.31 18.01
N ARG A 37 -11.38 24.45 17.51
CA ARG A 37 -11.23 23.04 17.99
C ARG A 37 -9.82 22.60 18.35
N ALA A 38 -8.80 23.42 18.19
CA ALA A 38 -7.45 23.06 18.61
C ALA A 38 -7.39 22.97 20.15
N VAL A 39 -7.21 21.74 20.65
CA VAL A 39 -7.07 21.49 22.08
C VAL A 39 -5.63 21.70 22.49
N SER A 40 -5.38 22.53 23.53
CA SER A 40 -4.05 22.78 24.05
C SER A 40 -3.45 21.56 24.76
N PRO A 41 -2.12 21.42 24.80
CA PRO A 41 -1.45 20.37 25.58
C PRO A 41 -1.88 20.39 27.04
N ARG A 42 -2.10 19.22 27.63
CA ARG A 42 -2.55 19.03 29.00
C ARG A 42 -1.41 18.80 30.01
N ASP A 43 -0.24 18.39 29.49
CA ASP A 43 0.95 18.12 30.28
C ASP A 43 2.24 18.32 29.46
N ASP A 44 3.42 18.15 30.12
CA ASP A 44 4.73 18.36 29.53
C ASP A 44 5.05 17.40 28.38
N LEU A 45 4.51 16.17 28.41
CA LEU A 45 4.71 15.21 27.33
C LEU A 45 3.97 15.67 26.07
N GLU A 46 2.70 16.03 26.21
CA GLU A 46 1.90 16.54 25.09
C GLU A 46 2.49 17.85 24.52
N ALA A 47 2.94 18.74 25.40
CA ALA A 47 3.61 19.97 24.98
C ALA A 47 4.90 19.70 24.18
N SER A 48 5.69 18.74 24.64
CA SER A 48 6.92 18.32 23.94
C SER A 48 6.62 17.68 22.57
N LEU A 49 5.59 16.86 22.50
CA LEU A 49 5.15 16.25 21.26
C LEU A 49 4.60 17.29 20.28
N VAL A 50 3.81 18.25 20.74
CA VAL A 50 3.33 19.37 19.91
C VAL A 50 4.54 20.13 19.35
N HIS A 51 5.53 20.42 20.16
CA HIS A 51 6.74 21.12 19.70
C HIS A 51 7.50 20.34 18.61
N ILE A 52 7.63 19.01 18.76
CA ILE A 52 8.22 18.15 17.73
C ILE A 52 7.40 18.23 16.43
N TRP A 53 6.07 18.12 16.52
CA TRP A 53 5.20 18.20 15.36
C TRP A 53 5.28 19.53 14.64
N GLU A 54 5.24 20.64 15.39
CA GLU A 54 5.38 21.99 14.86
C GLU A 54 6.71 22.18 14.11
N ASN A 55 7.80 21.63 14.65
CA ASN A 55 9.11 21.74 14.02
C ASN A 55 9.20 20.89 12.74
N VAL A 56 8.65 19.69 12.76
CA VAL A 56 8.68 18.77 11.61
C VAL A 56 7.72 19.23 10.50
N LEU A 57 6.52 19.70 10.85
CA LEU A 57 5.51 20.13 9.90
C LEU A 57 5.70 21.60 9.43
N GLY A 58 6.42 22.41 10.23
CA GLY A 58 6.57 23.84 9.95
C GLY A 58 5.27 24.63 10.12
N VAL A 59 4.31 24.11 10.89
CA VAL A 59 2.97 24.69 11.14
C VAL A 59 2.84 25.03 12.61
N ARG A 60 2.30 26.20 12.95
CA ARG A 60 2.04 26.65 14.33
C ARG A 60 0.81 27.54 14.40
N PRO A 61 0.01 27.45 15.50
CA PRO A 61 0.05 26.43 16.55
C PRO A 61 -0.60 25.13 16.08
N ILE A 62 -0.28 24.01 16.75
CA ILE A 62 -0.91 22.71 16.53
C ILE A 62 -1.65 22.28 17.80
N GLY A 63 -2.93 21.85 17.66
CA GLY A 63 -3.70 21.23 18.72
C GLY A 63 -3.37 19.74 18.89
N ILE A 64 -3.53 19.19 20.10
CA ILE A 64 -3.26 17.78 20.37
C ILE A 64 -4.18 16.81 19.66
N ASN A 65 -5.32 17.28 19.19
CA ASN A 65 -6.36 16.53 18.47
C ASN A 65 -6.27 16.63 16.94
N GLU A 66 -5.32 17.43 16.40
CA GLU A 66 -5.18 17.62 14.97
C GLU A 66 -4.39 16.46 14.32
N ASP A 67 -4.85 16.02 13.13
CA ASP A 67 -4.24 14.91 12.41
C ASP A 67 -2.95 15.34 11.69
N PHE A 68 -1.87 14.56 11.89
CA PHE A 68 -0.56 14.80 11.31
C PHE A 68 -0.57 14.93 9.78
N PHE A 69 -1.35 14.07 9.14
CA PHE A 69 -1.40 14.00 7.68
C PHE A 69 -2.27 15.11 7.10
N GLU A 70 -3.36 15.48 7.78
CA GLU A 70 -4.19 16.63 7.41
C GLU A 70 -3.44 17.97 7.53
N LEU A 71 -2.50 18.04 8.48
CA LEU A 71 -1.59 19.18 8.62
C LEU A 71 -0.49 19.22 7.54
N GLY A 72 -0.48 18.27 6.60
CA GLY A 72 0.48 18.19 5.50
C GLY A 72 1.68 17.29 5.76
N GLY A 73 1.64 16.50 6.84
CA GLY A 73 2.64 15.47 7.11
C GLY A 73 2.63 14.35 6.08
N HIS A 74 3.79 13.76 5.83
CA HIS A 74 3.95 12.61 4.95
C HIS A 74 4.92 11.61 5.57
N SER A 75 5.06 10.43 4.96
CA SER A 75 5.81 9.29 5.53
C SER A 75 7.23 9.62 5.98
N LEU A 76 7.96 10.42 5.19
CA LEU A 76 9.33 10.80 5.56
C LEU A 76 9.36 11.73 6.77
N MET A 77 8.42 12.68 6.83
CA MET A 77 8.26 13.56 7.98
C MET A 77 7.80 12.78 9.21
N ALA A 78 6.91 11.81 9.05
CA ALA A 78 6.46 10.92 10.12
C ALA A 78 7.62 10.06 10.68
N ALA A 79 8.48 9.51 9.82
CA ALA A 79 9.68 8.79 10.26
C ALA A 79 10.67 9.70 11.02
N HIS A 80 10.86 10.93 10.55
CA HIS A 80 11.68 11.93 11.24
C HIS A 80 11.08 12.31 12.59
N MET A 81 9.77 12.58 12.65
CA MET A 81 9.04 12.88 13.87
C MET A 81 9.16 11.75 14.90
N LEU A 82 8.98 10.49 14.51
CA LEU A 82 9.15 9.35 15.43
C LEU A 82 10.59 9.17 15.89
N SER A 83 11.58 9.53 15.07
CA SER A 83 12.99 9.57 15.49
C SER A 83 13.21 10.63 16.59
N GLU A 84 12.62 11.82 16.47
CA GLU A 84 12.67 12.86 17.50
C GLU A 84 11.94 12.41 18.78
N VAL A 85 10.77 11.77 18.65
CA VAL A 85 10.05 11.19 19.80
C VAL A 85 10.88 10.12 20.50
N ARG A 86 11.60 9.26 19.76
CA ARG A 86 12.52 8.27 20.33
C ARG A 86 13.67 8.94 21.07
N ASN A 87 14.24 10.02 20.53
CA ASN A 87 15.30 10.78 21.20
C ASN A 87 14.83 11.37 22.53
N LEU A 88 13.61 11.90 22.56
CA LEU A 88 12.97 12.49 23.74
C LEU A 88 12.62 11.45 24.81
N THR A 89 11.95 10.36 24.39
CA THR A 89 11.29 9.42 25.33
C THR A 89 12.07 8.15 25.58
N ARG A 90 13.12 7.86 24.78
CA ARG A 90 13.86 6.59 24.72
C ARG A 90 12.99 5.37 24.37
N LYS A 91 11.78 5.60 23.88
CA LYS A 91 10.87 4.55 23.41
C LYS A 91 10.86 4.53 21.89
N ASP A 92 11.04 3.35 21.31
CA ASP A 92 10.97 3.14 19.85
C ASP A 92 9.53 2.80 19.49
N LEU A 93 8.90 3.68 18.71
CA LEU A 93 7.53 3.48 18.23
C LEU A 93 7.56 3.13 16.75
N PRO A 94 6.86 2.06 16.34
CA PRO A 94 6.73 1.74 14.93
C PRO A 94 5.88 2.80 14.22
N LEU A 95 6.16 3.03 12.93
CA LEU A 95 5.40 3.99 12.11
C LEU A 95 3.89 3.66 12.10
N SER A 96 3.55 2.39 12.28
CA SER A 96 2.16 1.91 12.34
C SER A 96 1.34 2.51 13.48
N VAL A 97 1.97 3.07 14.51
CA VAL A 97 1.25 3.74 15.60
C VAL A 97 0.44 4.94 15.11
N LEU A 98 0.91 5.63 14.07
CA LEU A 98 0.21 6.77 13.49
C LEU A 98 -1.02 6.39 12.66
N PHE A 99 -1.23 5.10 12.35
CA PHE A 99 -2.46 4.64 11.67
C PHE A 99 -3.60 4.38 12.63
N GLN A 100 -3.28 4.16 13.90
CA GLN A 100 -4.28 3.96 14.94
C GLN A 100 -4.75 5.31 15.53
N GLY A 101 -3.95 6.37 15.33
CA GLY A 101 -4.26 7.73 15.72
C GLY A 101 -3.12 8.67 15.34
N ALA A 102 -3.31 9.44 14.28
CA ALA A 102 -2.28 10.37 13.79
C ALA A 102 -2.36 11.73 14.49
N ASN A 103 -2.57 11.77 15.82
CA ASN A 103 -2.61 12.99 16.60
C ASN A 103 -1.76 12.89 17.89
N VAL A 104 -1.43 14.03 18.44
CA VAL A 104 -0.56 14.11 19.64
C VAL A 104 -1.19 13.44 20.85
N GLU A 105 -2.50 13.59 21.05
CA GLU A 105 -3.22 12.97 22.16
C GLU A 105 -3.08 11.44 22.18
N TYR A 106 -3.28 10.82 21.01
CA TYR A 106 -3.11 9.37 20.87
C TYR A 106 -1.67 8.94 21.08
N LEU A 107 -0.71 9.66 20.47
CA LEU A 107 0.70 9.35 20.61
C LEU A 107 1.19 9.46 22.08
N ALA A 108 0.73 10.48 22.81
CA ALA A 108 1.00 10.63 24.24
C ALA A 108 0.40 9.48 25.06
N LYS A 109 -0.84 9.06 24.74
CA LYS A 109 -1.47 7.89 25.36
C LYS A 109 -0.65 6.62 25.17
N VAL A 110 -0.17 6.37 23.95
CA VAL A 110 0.69 5.23 23.63
C VAL A 110 2.02 5.29 24.36
N LEU A 111 2.61 6.47 24.46
CA LEU A 111 3.86 6.65 25.21
C LEU A 111 3.70 6.44 26.71
N ARG A 112 2.57 6.81 27.31
CA ARG A 112 2.30 6.60 28.73
C ARG A 112 2.04 5.13 29.06
N ASN A 113 1.18 4.52 28.30
CA ASN A 113 0.63 3.18 28.60
C ASN A 113 1.43 2.02 27.94
N GLY A 114 2.45 2.35 27.16
CA GLY A 114 3.08 1.45 26.20
C GLY A 114 2.28 1.42 24.89
N VAL A 115 2.93 0.98 23.81
CA VAL A 115 2.19 0.58 22.63
C VAL A 115 1.17 -0.43 23.14
N PRO A 116 -0.14 -0.20 22.94
CA PRO A 116 -1.07 -1.26 23.29
C PRO A 116 -0.51 -2.52 22.68
N SER A 117 -0.15 -3.49 23.48
CA SER A 117 0.09 -4.85 23.01
C SER A 117 -1.30 -5.35 22.61
N LEU A 118 -1.83 -4.77 21.53
CA LEU A 118 -2.84 -5.46 20.76
C LEU A 118 -2.17 -6.78 20.45
N PRO A 119 -2.78 -7.93 20.81
CA PRO A 119 -2.30 -9.19 20.30
C PRO A 119 -2.12 -8.94 18.82
N HIS A 120 -0.93 -9.18 18.28
CA HIS A 120 -0.52 -8.91 16.90
C HIS A 120 -1.69 -9.21 15.98
N GLN A 121 -2.53 -8.18 15.72
CA GLN A 121 -3.74 -8.41 14.97
C GLN A 121 -3.32 -8.44 13.52
N THR A 122 -3.34 -9.62 12.97
CA THR A 122 -3.13 -9.85 11.54
C THR A 122 -4.06 -8.95 10.72
N VAL A 123 -5.23 -8.64 11.23
CA VAL A 123 -6.19 -7.69 10.64
C VAL A 123 -6.27 -6.43 11.50
N THR A 124 -6.15 -5.26 10.86
CA THR A 124 -6.32 -3.96 11.52
C THR A 124 -7.22 -3.09 10.67
N GLU A 125 -8.18 -2.43 11.29
CA GLU A 125 -9.00 -1.41 10.64
C GLU A 125 -8.13 -0.20 10.29
N ILE A 126 -8.21 0.24 9.03
CA ILE A 126 -7.56 1.46 8.54
C ILE A 126 -8.57 2.59 8.46
N GLN A 127 -9.76 2.28 7.98
CA GLN A 127 -10.84 3.23 7.76
C GLN A 127 -12.18 2.56 8.07
N LEU A 128 -12.98 3.23 8.88
CA LEU A 128 -14.36 2.85 9.11
C LEU A 128 -15.24 3.54 8.07
N GLY A 129 -16.05 2.76 7.36
CA GLY A 129 -17.05 3.25 6.40
C GLY A 129 -18.45 2.82 6.80
N ASP A 130 -19.33 2.67 5.82
CA ASP A 130 -20.68 2.19 6.03
C ASP A 130 -20.68 0.71 6.49
N PRO A 131 -21.16 0.40 7.69
CA PRO A 131 -21.21 -0.98 8.21
C PRO A 131 -22.15 -1.89 7.41
N ALA A 132 -23.06 -1.34 6.60
CA ALA A 132 -23.94 -2.11 5.74
C ALA A 132 -23.23 -2.64 4.49
N THR A 133 -22.04 -2.14 4.17
CA THR A 133 -21.27 -2.58 3.00
C THR A 133 -20.14 -3.52 3.40
N PRO A 134 -19.92 -4.63 2.65
CA PRO A 134 -18.77 -5.49 2.86
C PRO A 134 -17.45 -4.72 2.75
N PRO A 135 -16.50 -4.92 3.68
CA PRO A 135 -15.25 -4.21 3.68
C PRO A 135 -14.32 -4.61 2.53
N PHE A 136 -13.35 -3.75 2.24
CA PHE A 136 -12.19 -4.10 1.41
C PHE A 136 -11.01 -4.48 2.30
N PHE A 137 -10.37 -5.61 1.99
CA PHE A 137 -9.19 -6.06 2.71
C PHE A 137 -7.93 -5.82 1.88
N ALA A 138 -7.07 -4.91 2.32
CA ALA A 138 -5.77 -4.63 1.75
C ALA A 138 -4.75 -5.68 2.21
N ILE A 139 -4.27 -6.51 1.29
CA ILE A 139 -3.27 -7.54 1.58
C ILE A 139 -1.89 -6.91 1.45
N VAL A 140 -1.27 -6.66 2.58
CA VAL A 140 0.04 -6.00 2.66
C VAL A 140 1.12 -7.07 2.70
N SER A 141 2.18 -6.87 1.90
CA SER A 141 3.34 -7.76 1.95
C SER A 141 3.97 -7.76 3.34
N PRO A 142 4.37 -8.91 3.87
CA PRO A 142 5.06 -8.96 5.15
C PRO A 142 6.32 -8.07 5.14
N GLY A 143 6.49 -7.27 6.19
CA GLY A 143 7.62 -6.33 6.30
C GLY A 143 7.49 -5.02 5.52
N GLU A 144 6.47 -4.85 4.68
CA GLU A 144 6.19 -3.58 4.01
C GLU A 144 5.42 -2.61 4.92
N SER A 145 5.57 -1.31 4.62
CA SER A 145 4.79 -0.29 5.32
C SER A 145 3.35 -0.28 4.84
N ALA A 146 2.40 -0.38 5.76
CA ALA A 146 0.97 -0.26 5.47
C ALA A 146 0.53 1.18 5.17
N LEU A 147 1.44 2.17 5.25
CA LEU A 147 1.13 3.59 5.06
C LEU A 147 0.47 3.87 3.72
N GLY A 148 0.99 3.27 2.64
CA GLY A 148 0.42 3.46 1.31
C GLY A 148 -1.04 3.00 1.21
N TYR A 149 -1.41 1.95 1.93
CA TYR A 149 -2.79 1.47 1.97
C TYR A 149 -3.70 2.37 2.83
N ALA A 150 -3.16 3.02 3.86
CA ALA A 150 -3.91 4.02 4.61
C ALA A 150 -4.19 5.27 3.75
N MET A 151 -3.23 5.71 2.95
CA MET A 151 -3.45 6.77 1.96
C MET A 151 -4.49 6.34 0.92
N LEU A 152 -4.39 5.10 0.40
CA LEU A 152 -5.35 4.54 -0.54
C LEU A 152 -6.78 4.57 0.04
N ALA A 153 -6.98 4.13 1.27
CA ALA A 153 -8.28 4.12 1.94
C ALA A 153 -8.92 5.51 2.00
N ARG A 154 -8.16 6.55 2.33
CA ARG A 154 -8.65 7.94 2.35
C ARG A 154 -9.20 8.40 1.01
N HIS A 155 -8.58 7.98 -0.09
CA HIS A 155 -9.01 8.34 -1.45
C HIS A 155 -10.07 7.39 -2.05
N MET A 156 -10.42 6.32 -1.35
CA MET A 156 -11.52 5.45 -1.76
C MET A 156 -12.91 6.02 -1.44
N GLY A 157 -12.99 6.99 -0.52
CA GLY A 157 -14.24 7.54 -0.01
C GLY A 157 -14.63 6.96 1.35
N THR A 158 -15.36 7.76 2.13
CA THR A 158 -15.75 7.44 3.50
C THR A 158 -16.81 6.33 3.62
N GLU A 159 -17.44 5.95 2.51
CA GLU A 159 -18.39 4.85 2.45
C GLU A 159 -17.75 3.46 2.52
N HIS A 160 -16.43 3.37 2.32
CA HIS A 160 -15.72 2.09 2.31
C HIS A 160 -15.04 1.81 3.65
N THR A 161 -15.44 0.72 4.32
CA THR A 161 -14.65 0.16 5.41
C THR A 161 -13.43 -0.55 4.82
N VAL A 162 -12.23 -0.25 5.30
CA VAL A 162 -10.97 -0.81 4.82
C VAL A 162 -10.19 -1.40 5.98
N TYR A 163 -9.85 -2.67 5.85
CA TYR A 163 -8.93 -3.38 6.75
C TYR A 163 -7.61 -3.65 6.05
N LYS A 164 -6.49 -3.55 6.75
CA LYS A 164 -5.24 -4.17 6.32
C LYS A 164 -5.16 -5.58 6.86
N ILE A 165 -4.59 -6.48 6.08
CA ILE A 165 -4.17 -7.80 6.54
C ILE A 165 -2.66 -7.90 6.33
N GLN A 166 -1.94 -8.09 7.44
CA GLN A 166 -0.49 -8.20 7.44
C GLN A 166 -0.02 -9.06 8.61
N SER A 167 0.79 -10.07 8.34
CA SER A 167 1.45 -10.83 9.39
C SER A 167 2.65 -10.07 9.91
N GLU A 168 2.78 -9.98 11.24
CA GLU A 168 4.03 -9.66 11.92
C GLU A 168 4.90 -10.90 12.12
N GLY A 169 4.63 -11.96 11.35
CA GLY A 169 5.45 -13.16 11.35
C GLY A 169 6.92 -12.77 11.30
N PRO A 170 7.84 -13.66 11.70
CA PRO A 170 9.25 -13.33 11.65
C PRO A 170 9.46 -12.72 10.29
N ILE A 171 9.76 -11.42 10.27
CA ILE A 171 10.45 -10.82 9.14
C ILE A 171 11.46 -11.91 8.88
N ILE A 172 11.28 -12.66 7.78
CA ILE A 172 12.34 -13.55 7.37
C ILE A 172 13.45 -12.57 7.18
N ASN A 173 14.31 -12.43 8.22
CA ASN A 173 15.35 -11.40 8.31
C ASN A 173 16.42 -11.58 7.25
N ASP A 174 16.13 -12.44 6.29
CA ASP A 174 16.74 -12.55 4.99
C ASP A 174 15.86 -11.78 4.01
N SER A 175 15.84 -10.45 4.15
CA SER A 175 15.21 -9.49 3.21
C SER A 175 15.66 -9.65 1.74
N GLU A 176 16.41 -10.68 1.46
CA GLU A 176 16.96 -11.04 0.15
C GLU A 176 16.33 -12.33 -0.43
N ARG A 177 15.42 -13.01 0.28
CA ARG A 177 14.83 -14.27 -0.16
C ARG A 177 13.32 -14.14 -0.40
N PRO A 178 12.81 -14.47 -1.60
CA PRO A 178 11.37 -14.52 -1.85
C PRO A 178 10.70 -15.64 -1.04
N TYR A 179 9.41 -15.46 -0.79
CA TYR A 179 8.61 -16.50 -0.14
C TYR A 179 8.54 -17.77 -1.00
N THR A 180 8.71 -18.90 -0.34
CA THR A 180 8.44 -20.19 -0.99
C THR A 180 6.94 -20.39 -1.22
N PRO A 181 6.50 -21.24 -2.16
CA PRO A 181 5.10 -21.57 -2.35
C PRO A 181 4.40 -22.02 -1.05
N ALA A 182 5.09 -22.84 -0.25
CA ALA A 182 4.55 -23.33 1.03
C ALA A 182 4.38 -22.22 2.07
N GLU A 183 5.31 -21.26 2.13
CA GLU A 183 5.20 -20.09 3.00
C GLU A 183 4.05 -19.17 2.57
N MET A 184 3.90 -18.92 1.27
CA MET A 184 2.76 -18.17 0.74
C MET A 184 1.43 -18.87 1.01
N ASP A 185 1.36 -20.20 0.92
CA ASP A 185 0.17 -20.98 1.24
C ASP A 185 -0.17 -20.92 2.72
N SER A 186 0.83 -20.95 3.59
CA SER A 186 0.65 -20.78 5.03
C SER A 186 0.14 -19.38 5.37
N LEU A 187 0.73 -18.33 4.77
CA LEU A 187 0.27 -16.95 4.92
C LEU A 187 -1.16 -16.77 4.42
N ALA A 188 -1.50 -17.32 3.24
CA ALA A 188 -2.85 -17.25 2.71
C ALA A 188 -3.89 -17.91 3.64
N ASN A 189 -3.58 -19.05 4.22
CA ASN A 189 -4.48 -19.70 5.20
C ASN A 189 -4.65 -18.86 6.46
N HIS A 190 -3.54 -18.30 6.99
CA HIS A 190 -3.58 -17.43 8.16
C HIS A 190 -4.39 -16.16 7.89
N TYR A 191 -4.19 -15.52 6.73
CA TYR A 191 -4.92 -14.32 6.33
C TYR A 191 -6.41 -14.59 6.09
N ILE A 192 -6.78 -15.73 5.49
CA ILE A 192 -8.18 -16.13 5.37
C ILE A 192 -8.82 -16.30 6.75
N SER A 193 -8.14 -16.95 7.70
CA SER A 193 -8.67 -17.13 9.04
C SER A 193 -8.89 -15.79 9.75
N ALA A 194 -7.94 -14.87 9.62
CA ALA A 194 -8.01 -13.52 10.17
C ALA A 194 -9.13 -12.67 9.51
N MET A 195 -9.25 -12.74 8.19
CA MET A 195 -10.31 -12.06 7.43
C MET A 195 -11.71 -12.58 7.84
N ARG A 196 -11.86 -13.89 7.99
CA ARG A 196 -13.13 -14.50 8.42
C ARG A 196 -13.51 -14.22 9.87
N ALA A 197 -12.58 -13.84 10.71
CA ALA A 197 -12.89 -13.37 12.06
C ALA A 197 -13.60 -12.01 12.03
N VAL A 198 -13.38 -11.18 11.00
CA VAL A 198 -14.05 -9.90 10.78
C VAL A 198 -15.32 -10.09 9.96
N GLN A 199 -15.23 -10.84 8.86
CA GLN A 199 -16.33 -11.14 7.94
C GLN A 199 -16.42 -12.66 7.76
N PRO A 200 -17.33 -13.37 8.47
CA PRO A 200 -17.43 -14.83 8.46
C PRO A 200 -17.71 -15.45 7.10
N GLU A 201 -18.52 -14.77 6.27
CA GLU A 201 -18.95 -15.24 4.95
C GLU A 201 -18.76 -14.16 3.89
N GLY A 202 -18.53 -14.64 2.63
CA GLY A 202 -18.42 -13.77 1.47
C GLY A 202 -19.73 -13.12 1.04
N PRO A 203 -19.71 -12.29 -0.01
CA PRO A 203 -18.57 -12.11 -0.92
C PRO A 203 -17.44 -11.26 -0.33
N TYR A 204 -16.20 -11.70 -0.56
CA TYR A 204 -15.02 -11.01 -0.09
C TYR A 204 -14.44 -10.09 -1.17
N PHE A 205 -13.98 -8.89 -0.76
CA PHE A 205 -13.36 -7.88 -1.61
C PHE A 205 -11.96 -7.60 -1.06
N PHE A 206 -10.93 -7.94 -1.81
CA PHE A 206 -9.56 -7.77 -1.35
C PHE A 206 -8.57 -7.63 -2.50
N GLY A 207 -7.38 -7.15 -2.19
CA GLY A 207 -6.32 -6.99 -3.18
C GLY A 207 -5.02 -6.55 -2.57
N GLY A 208 -3.98 -6.50 -3.41
CA GLY A 208 -2.65 -6.13 -2.97
C GLY A 208 -1.68 -5.87 -4.10
N MET A 209 -0.44 -5.53 -3.69
CA MET A 209 0.69 -5.23 -4.56
C MET A 209 1.86 -6.17 -4.23
N CYS A 210 2.75 -6.43 -5.16
CA CYS A 210 3.92 -7.27 -4.98
C CYS A 210 3.58 -8.66 -4.37
N ASP A 211 4.24 -9.06 -3.28
CA ASP A 211 3.93 -10.34 -2.61
C ASP A 211 2.49 -10.39 -2.07
N GLY A 212 1.93 -9.24 -1.66
CA GLY A 212 0.53 -9.13 -1.28
C GLY A 212 -0.44 -9.54 -2.38
N ALA A 213 -0.13 -9.24 -3.65
CA ALA A 213 -0.92 -9.68 -4.81
C ALA A 213 -0.87 -11.20 -5.01
N HIS A 214 0.30 -11.81 -4.85
CA HIS A 214 0.47 -13.26 -4.95
C HIS A 214 -0.20 -14.02 -3.81
N ILE A 215 -0.14 -13.47 -2.60
CA ILE A 215 -0.87 -14.01 -1.44
C ILE A 215 -2.38 -13.89 -1.67
N ALA A 216 -2.87 -12.73 -2.17
CA ALA A 216 -4.28 -12.51 -2.47
C ALA A 216 -4.82 -13.52 -3.50
N LEU A 217 -4.09 -13.81 -4.58
CA LEU A 217 -4.49 -14.85 -5.53
C LEU A 217 -4.64 -16.22 -4.86
N ARG A 218 -3.71 -16.60 -3.98
CA ARG A 218 -3.79 -17.86 -3.23
C ARG A 218 -4.97 -17.89 -2.27
N MET A 219 -5.27 -16.75 -1.63
CA MET A 219 -6.47 -16.60 -0.81
C MET A 219 -7.73 -16.80 -1.65
N ALA A 220 -7.84 -16.16 -2.82
CA ALA A 220 -8.97 -16.31 -3.73
C ALA A 220 -9.20 -17.77 -4.14
N HIS A 221 -8.14 -18.44 -4.60
CA HIS A 221 -8.17 -19.86 -4.94
C HIS A 221 -8.66 -20.75 -3.78
N LYS A 222 -8.12 -20.54 -2.58
CA LYS A 222 -8.49 -21.32 -1.38
C LYS A 222 -9.91 -21.02 -0.90
N LEU A 223 -10.39 -19.80 -1.04
CA LEU A 223 -11.76 -19.41 -0.71
C LEU A 223 -12.75 -20.10 -1.66
N GLU A 224 -12.47 -20.11 -2.97
CA GLU A 224 -13.27 -20.84 -3.94
C GLU A 224 -13.34 -22.35 -3.64
N GLN A 225 -12.20 -22.95 -3.30
CA GLN A 225 -12.17 -24.38 -2.89
C GLN A 225 -13.03 -24.67 -1.66
N ARG A 226 -13.27 -23.66 -0.82
CA ARG A 226 -14.15 -23.75 0.36
C ARG A 226 -15.59 -23.31 0.07
N GLY A 227 -15.96 -23.14 -1.18
CA GLY A 227 -17.28 -22.69 -1.60
C GLY A 227 -17.62 -21.24 -1.24
N GLN A 228 -16.61 -20.45 -0.90
CA GLN A 228 -16.78 -19.03 -0.55
C GLN A 228 -16.70 -18.15 -1.79
N LYS A 229 -17.56 -17.14 -1.86
CA LYS A 229 -17.60 -16.19 -2.98
C LYS A 229 -16.55 -15.10 -2.82
N VAL A 230 -15.75 -14.88 -3.86
CA VAL A 230 -14.87 -13.71 -3.99
C VAL A 230 -15.59 -12.71 -4.89
N GLY A 231 -15.93 -11.55 -4.35
CA GLY A 231 -16.62 -10.48 -5.06
C GLY A 231 -15.65 -9.65 -5.90
N MET A 232 -14.40 -9.47 -5.42
CA MET A 232 -13.36 -8.77 -6.16
C MET A 232 -11.97 -9.24 -5.70
N LEU A 233 -11.11 -9.55 -6.67
CA LEU A 233 -9.68 -9.69 -6.48
C LEU A 233 -8.97 -8.56 -7.24
N ALA A 234 -8.39 -7.59 -6.51
CA ALA A 234 -7.69 -6.45 -7.07
C ALA A 234 -6.17 -6.64 -7.02
N ILE A 235 -5.50 -6.45 -8.15
CA ILE A 235 -4.04 -6.54 -8.27
C ILE A 235 -3.49 -5.18 -8.69
N PHE A 236 -2.50 -4.68 -7.93
CA PHE A 236 -1.87 -3.38 -8.17
C PHE A 236 -0.49 -3.57 -8.79
N ASP A 237 -0.38 -3.28 -10.08
CA ASP A 237 0.82 -3.27 -10.93
C ASP A 237 1.85 -4.38 -10.64
N THR A 238 1.34 -5.59 -10.42
CA THR A 238 2.14 -6.77 -10.10
C THR A 238 2.02 -7.80 -11.22
N TRP A 239 3.16 -8.32 -11.66
CA TRP A 239 3.23 -9.41 -12.63
C TRP A 239 3.01 -10.76 -11.97
N VAL A 240 2.46 -11.68 -12.71
CA VAL A 240 2.55 -13.10 -12.37
C VAL A 240 4.01 -13.52 -12.40
N LEU A 241 4.46 -14.33 -11.41
CA LEU A 241 5.90 -14.59 -11.21
C LEU A 241 6.51 -15.42 -12.35
N GLU A 242 5.78 -16.40 -12.87
CA GLU A 242 6.31 -17.45 -13.72
C GLU A 242 6.50 -17.06 -15.18
N HIS A 243 6.35 -16.01 -15.75
CA HIS A 243 6.58 -15.67 -17.18
C HIS A 243 6.67 -14.16 -17.42
N SER A 244 7.05 -13.41 -16.38
CA SER A 244 7.02 -11.95 -16.44
C SER A 244 8.17 -11.34 -17.23
N GLN A 245 9.33 -11.98 -17.33
CA GLN A 245 10.55 -11.34 -17.81
C GLN A 245 11.19 -12.05 -19.02
N ARG A 246 11.67 -11.24 -19.96
CA ARG A 246 12.59 -11.68 -20.99
C ARG A 246 13.98 -11.84 -20.38
N GLN A 247 14.35 -13.03 -19.97
CA GLN A 247 15.52 -13.33 -19.16
C GLN A 247 16.82 -12.67 -19.65
N VAL A 248 17.11 -12.71 -20.95
CA VAL A 248 18.31 -12.10 -21.53
C VAL A 248 18.30 -10.59 -21.41
N LEU A 249 17.19 -9.94 -21.76
CA LEU A 249 17.06 -8.47 -21.68
C LEU A 249 17.11 -8.00 -20.23
N TRP A 250 16.49 -8.75 -19.33
CA TRP A 250 16.54 -8.47 -17.91
C TRP A 250 17.97 -8.59 -17.35
N LEU A 251 18.70 -9.63 -17.75
CA LEU A 251 20.09 -9.82 -17.33
C LEU A 251 20.97 -8.65 -17.82
N VAL A 252 20.81 -8.23 -19.07
CA VAL A 252 21.53 -7.08 -19.65
C VAL A 252 21.19 -5.80 -18.85
N HIS A 253 19.91 -5.55 -18.60
CA HIS A 253 19.47 -4.42 -17.81
C HIS A 253 20.08 -4.43 -16.41
N TYR A 254 19.98 -5.56 -15.71
CA TYR A 254 20.52 -5.74 -14.37
C TYR A 254 22.04 -5.51 -14.30
N CYS A 255 22.80 -6.09 -15.23
CA CYS A 255 24.24 -5.89 -15.29
C CYS A 255 24.60 -4.42 -15.58
N SER A 256 23.87 -3.77 -16.49
CA SER A 256 24.05 -2.36 -16.83
C SER A 256 23.78 -1.45 -15.63
N GLU A 257 22.67 -1.65 -14.93
CA GLU A 257 22.31 -0.89 -13.72
C GLU A 257 23.36 -1.07 -12.61
N ARG A 258 23.80 -2.30 -12.36
CA ARG A 258 24.86 -2.56 -11.38
C ARG A 258 26.20 -1.96 -11.75
N PHE A 259 26.55 -2.02 -13.01
CA PHE A 259 27.77 -1.39 -13.51
C PHE A 259 27.72 0.13 -13.37
N ASN A 260 26.59 0.76 -13.72
CA ASN A 260 26.41 2.19 -13.54
C ASN A 260 26.49 2.59 -12.06
N LYS A 261 25.80 1.88 -11.16
CA LYS A 261 25.90 2.10 -9.71
C LYS A 261 27.29 1.84 -9.14
N PHE A 262 28.04 0.89 -9.70
CA PHE A 262 29.42 0.63 -9.31
C PHE A 262 30.33 1.79 -9.73
N ARG A 263 30.18 2.29 -10.97
CA ARG A 263 31.00 3.37 -11.52
C ARG A 263 30.82 4.70 -10.78
N THR A 264 29.65 4.96 -10.21
CA THR A 264 29.36 6.20 -9.48
C THR A 264 29.82 6.18 -8.01
N ARG A 265 30.28 5.04 -7.50
CA ARG A 265 30.76 4.92 -6.11
C ARG A 265 32.19 5.40 -5.94
N PRO A 266 32.59 5.84 -4.71
CA PRO A 266 33.98 6.16 -4.40
C PRO A 266 34.91 4.95 -4.67
N ILE A 267 36.12 5.22 -5.14
CA ILE A 267 37.11 4.18 -5.51
C ILE A 267 37.34 3.14 -4.39
N ARG A 268 37.36 3.59 -3.13
CA ARG A 268 37.52 2.69 -1.96
C ARG A 268 36.38 1.64 -1.87
N GLU A 269 35.15 2.03 -2.19
CA GLU A 269 34.01 1.13 -2.22
C GLU A 269 34.05 0.22 -3.44
N GLN A 270 34.46 0.73 -4.59
CA GLN A 270 34.62 -0.08 -5.81
C GLN A 270 35.61 -1.24 -5.58
N VAL A 271 36.76 -0.95 -4.97
CA VAL A 271 37.78 -1.96 -4.62
C VAL A 271 37.20 -2.99 -3.63
N ARG A 272 36.48 -2.55 -2.64
CA ARG A 272 35.86 -3.44 -1.64
C ARG A 272 34.81 -4.36 -2.25
N ILE A 273 34.01 -3.84 -3.18
CA ILE A 273 32.99 -4.62 -3.92
C ILE A 273 33.68 -5.62 -4.86
N ALA A 274 34.69 -5.19 -5.62
CA ALA A 274 35.46 -6.07 -6.51
C ALA A 274 36.15 -7.22 -5.75
N ALA A 275 36.76 -6.91 -4.60
CA ALA A 275 37.37 -7.92 -3.73
C ALA A 275 36.34 -8.94 -3.19
N ARG A 276 35.14 -8.48 -2.85
CA ARG A 276 34.05 -9.34 -2.41
C ARG A 276 33.59 -10.28 -3.54
N ILE A 277 33.38 -9.73 -4.74
CA ILE A 277 32.97 -10.52 -5.92
C ILE A 277 34.02 -11.59 -6.23
N PHE A 278 35.31 -11.21 -6.25
CA PHE A 278 36.42 -12.12 -6.51
C PHE A 278 36.53 -13.23 -5.47
N ARG A 279 36.40 -12.90 -4.18
CA ARG A 279 36.38 -13.88 -3.10
C ARG A 279 35.19 -14.85 -3.23
N ASN A 280 34.01 -14.35 -3.55
CA ASN A 280 32.83 -15.19 -3.75
C ASN A 280 32.98 -16.11 -4.98
N LEU A 281 33.61 -15.63 -6.01
CA LEU A 281 33.91 -16.44 -7.20
C LEU A 281 34.88 -17.58 -6.87
N ILE A 282 35.96 -17.29 -6.13
CA ILE A 282 36.90 -18.32 -5.64
C ILE A 282 36.19 -19.35 -4.76
N TRP A 283 35.35 -18.91 -3.82
CA TRP A 283 34.65 -19.86 -2.95
C TRP A 283 33.63 -20.72 -3.70
N LYS A 284 33.03 -20.16 -4.77
CA LYS A 284 32.14 -20.91 -5.67
C LYS A 284 32.90 -21.95 -6.49
N THR A 285 34.08 -21.63 -7.02
CA THR A 285 34.91 -22.56 -7.78
C THR A 285 35.50 -23.67 -6.91
N LEU A 286 35.77 -23.39 -5.62
CA LEU A 286 36.23 -24.36 -4.64
C LEU A 286 35.10 -25.21 -4.04
N GLY A 287 33.86 -25.04 -4.48
CA GLY A 287 32.73 -25.83 -3.97
C GLY A 287 32.34 -25.56 -2.52
N ILE A 288 32.89 -24.51 -1.87
CA ILE A 288 32.71 -24.19 -0.47
C ILE A 288 31.32 -23.53 -0.24
N GLN A 289 30.73 -22.93 -1.27
CA GLN A 289 29.44 -22.27 -1.19
C GLN A 289 28.37 -23.01 -2.00
N LYS A 290 27.62 -23.89 -1.34
CA LYS A 290 26.48 -24.64 -1.92
C LYS A 290 25.17 -23.83 -1.96
N ARG A 291 25.10 -22.64 -1.38
CA ARG A 291 23.86 -21.83 -1.38
C ARG A 291 23.70 -21.11 -2.71
N ARG A 292 22.58 -21.37 -3.40
CA ARG A 292 22.06 -20.46 -4.42
C ARG A 292 21.95 -19.08 -3.77
N SER A 293 22.43 -18.04 -4.44
CA SER A 293 22.24 -16.69 -3.90
C SER A 293 20.74 -16.41 -3.84
N ALA A 294 20.26 -15.79 -2.76
CA ALA A 294 18.89 -15.32 -2.63
C ALA A 294 18.41 -14.56 -3.88
N TRP A 295 19.32 -13.87 -4.54
CA TRP A 295 19.12 -13.22 -5.82
C TRP A 295 18.68 -14.15 -6.96
N SER A 296 19.32 -15.34 -7.12
CA SER A 296 18.93 -16.27 -8.18
C SER A 296 17.57 -16.91 -7.92
N GLU A 297 17.16 -17.00 -6.66
CA GLU A 297 15.84 -17.51 -6.28
C GLU A 297 14.74 -16.44 -6.45
N ALA A 298 15.06 -15.17 -6.22
CA ALA A 298 14.12 -14.06 -6.39
C ALA A 298 13.75 -13.76 -7.85
N TYR A 299 14.73 -13.88 -8.75
CA TYR A 299 14.54 -13.50 -10.16
C TYR A 299 14.52 -14.70 -11.12
N TRP A 300 14.82 -15.89 -10.62
CA TRP A 300 14.61 -17.17 -11.27
C TRP A 300 13.72 -18.01 -10.35
N PRO A 301 12.40 -17.79 -10.37
CA PRO A 301 11.51 -18.64 -9.61
C PRO A 301 11.73 -20.10 -10.00
N ASP A 302 11.64 -20.97 -9.01
CA ASP A 302 11.71 -22.42 -9.26
C ASP A 302 10.70 -22.73 -10.38
N PRO A 303 11.09 -23.46 -11.44
CA PRO A 303 10.16 -23.86 -12.52
C PRO A 303 8.91 -24.58 -12.00
N ARG A 304 8.96 -25.08 -10.77
CA ARG A 304 7.83 -25.68 -10.07
C ARG A 304 6.91 -24.64 -9.39
N PHE A 305 7.29 -23.36 -9.40
CA PHE A 305 6.45 -22.30 -8.88
C PHE A 305 5.39 -21.93 -9.91
N VAL A 306 4.25 -22.59 -9.81
CA VAL A 306 3.07 -22.28 -10.63
C VAL A 306 2.05 -21.60 -9.72
N ALA A 307 1.65 -20.38 -10.09
CA ALA A 307 0.59 -19.68 -9.36
C ALA A 307 -0.74 -20.45 -9.53
N PRO A 308 -1.59 -20.53 -8.50
CA PRO A 308 -2.89 -21.18 -8.61
C PRO A 308 -3.79 -20.45 -9.60
N THR A 309 -4.80 -21.13 -10.11
CA THR A 309 -5.87 -20.53 -10.92
C THR A 309 -7.01 -20.06 -10.03
N PHE A 310 -7.64 -18.97 -10.44
CA PHE A 310 -8.83 -18.38 -9.85
C PHE A 310 -9.96 -18.41 -10.90
N ASN A 311 -11.13 -18.95 -10.58
CA ASN A 311 -12.22 -19.08 -11.57
C ASN A 311 -12.98 -17.76 -11.77
N GLY A 312 -12.90 -16.85 -10.81
CA GLY A 312 -13.53 -15.54 -10.90
C GLY A 312 -12.79 -14.57 -11.83
N ARG A 313 -13.34 -13.36 -11.90
CA ARG A 313 -12.74 -12.24 -12.62
C ARG A 313 -11.76 -11.48 -11.73
N LEU A 314 -10.60 -11.09 -12.29
CA LEU A 314 -9.57 -10.32 -11.62
C LEU A 314 -9.58 -8.88 -12.15
N THR A 315 -9.42 -7.90 -11.24
CA THR A 315 -9.27 -6.49 -11.60
C THR A 315 -7.80 -6.08 -11.47
N LEU A 316 -7.19 -5.68 -12.58
CA LEU A 316 -5.77 -5.31 -12.66
C LEU A 316 -5.63 -3.80 -12.87
N PHE A 317 -5.02 -3.11 -11.90
CA PHE A 317 -4.60 -1.73 -12.04
C PHE A 317 -3.13 -1.68 -12.40
N LYS A 318 -2.77 -1.11 -13.54
CA LYS A 318 -1.38 -1.14 -14.05
C LYS A 318 -0.94 0.19 -14.63
N ARG A 319 0.37 0.41 -14.65
CA ARG A 319 0.98 1.51 -15.40
C ARG A 319 0.85 1.32 -16.91
N PRO A 320 0.86 2.41 -17.71
CA PRO A 320 0.70 2.32 -19.16
C PRO A 320 1.87 1.60 -19.84
N ASN A 321 3.09 1.88 -19.41
CA ASN A 321 4.31 1.35 -20.01
C ASN A 321 5.05 0.45 -19.05
N GLN A 322 5.22 -0.80 -19.43
CA GLN A 322 6.07 -1.75 -18.70
C GLN A 322 7.53 -1.59 -19.14
N PRO A 323 8.51 -1.86 -18.28
CA PRO A 323 9.92 -1.90 -18.69
C PRO A 323 10.15 -2.87 -19.85
N TYR A 324 11.05 -2.53 -20.76
CA TYR A 324 11.33 -3.26 -21.99
C TYR A 324 11.76 -4.73 -21.80
N TYR A 325 12.21 -5.06 -20.60
CA TYR A 325 12.62 -6.43 -20.24
C TYR A 325 11.47 -7.32 -19.75
N TYR A 326 10.26 -6.75 -19.60
CA TYR A 326 9.06 -7.56 -19.38
C TYR A 326 8.50 -8.10 -20.70
N VAL A 327 7.74 -9.17 -20.60
CA VAL A 327 6.95 -9.68 -21.72
C VAL A 327 5.91 -8.64 -22.10
N ASN A 328 5.62 -8.48 -23.39
CA ASN A 328 4.55 -7.58 -23.83
C ASN A 328 3.19 -8.30 -23.70
N ASP A 329 2.66 -8.26 -22.50
CA ASP A 329 1.36 -8.82 -22.17
C ASP A 329 0.51 -7.74 -21.47
N PRO A 330 -0.63 -7.34 -22.06
CA PRO A 330 -1.51 -6.33 -21.49
C PRO A 330 -2.12 -6.75 -20.13
N GLU A 331 -2.26 -8.04 -19.89
CA GLU A 331 -2.81 -8.62 -18.66
C GLU A 331 -1.73 -9.02 -17.65
N MET A 332 -0.46 -8.74 -17.93
CA MET A 332 0.68 -9.00 -17.04
C MET A 332 0.77 -10.48 -16.57
N GLY A 333 0.37 -11.42 -17.43
CA GLY A 333 0.34 -12.87 -17.17
C GLY A 333 -0.87 -13.38 -16.39
N TRP A 334 -1.73 -12.48 -15.91
CA TRP A 334 -2.89 -12.86 -15.08
C TRP A 334 -4.00 -13.55 -15.89
N GLY A 335 -4.09 -13.33 -17.20
CA GLY A 335 -5.09 -13.98 -18.06
C GLY A 335 -5.01 -15.50 -18.03
N MET A 336 -3.83 -16.07 -17.81
CA MET A 336 -3.65 -17.52 -17.62
C MET A 336 -4.06 -18.01 -16.22
N ARG A 337 -4.35 -17.11 -15.28
CA ARG A 337 -4.61 -17.42 -13.87
C ARG A 337 -6.02 -17.04 -13.43
N ALA A 338 -6.72 -16.20 -14.18
CA ALA A 338 -8.08 -15.77 -13.93
C ALA A 338 -9.02 -16.31 -15.03
N ALA A 339 -9.68 -17.44 -14.78
CA ALA A 339 -10.55 -18.07 -15.79
C ALA A 339 -11.78 -17.21 -16.13
N GLY A 340 -12.22 -16.34 -15.22
CA GLY A 340 -13.28 -15.35 -15.45
C GLY A 340 -12.83 -14.12 -16.23
N GLY A 341 -11.53 -14.03 -16.62
CA GLY A 341 -10.92 -12.93 -17.33
C GLY A 341 -10.32 -11.86 -16.43
N VAL A 342 -9.70 -10.87 -17.05
CA VAL A 342 -9.00 -9.75 -16.37
C VAL A 342 -9.58 -8.43 -16.85
N ASP A 343 -10.10 -7.64 -15.91
CA ASP A 343 -10.49 -6.25 -16.17
C ASP A 343 -9.26 -5.35 -15.94
N VAL A 344 -8.75 -4.76 -17.03
CA VAL A 344 -7.50 -4.00 -17.01
C VAL A 344 -7.78 -2.49 -16.93
N HIS A 345 -7.29 -1.85 -15.88
CA HIS A 345 -7.34 -0.40 -15.66
C HIS A 345 -5.94 0.17 -15.80
N VAL A 346 -5.72 0.98 -16.83
CA VAL A 346 -4.42 1.62 -17.07
C VAL A 346 -4.39 2.98 -16.38
N LEU A 347 -3.49 3.12 -15.41
CA LEU A 347 -3.33 4.34 -14.62
C LEU A 347 -2.00 5.02 -14.97
N SER A 348 -2.00 6.34 -15.18
CA SER A 348 -0.79 7.12 -15.48
C SER A 348 0.10 7.32 -14.24
N ILE A 349 0.47 6.21 -13.59
CA ILE A 349 1.23 6.18 -12.35
C ILE A 349 2.40 5.20 -12.51
N GLN A 350 3.56 5.48 -11.91
CA GLN A 350 4.67 4.54 -11.86
C GLN A 350 4.49 3.54 -10.72
N HIS A 351 5.10 2.36 -10.85
CA HIS A 351 4.96 1.25 -9.87
C HIS A 351 5.24 1.68 -8.43
N ASN A 352 6.35 2.35 -8.19
CA ASN A 352 6.79 2.79 -6.86
C ASN A 352 6.05 4.02 -6.30
N GLU A 353 5.17 4.62 -7.11
CA GLU A 353 4.38 5.80 -6.77
C GLU A 353 2.90 5.46 -6.57
N MET A 354 2.49 4.23 -6.90
CA MET A 354 1.08 3.82 -6.94
C MET A 354 0.36 3.97 -5.60
N LEU A 355 1.08 3.75 -4.50
CA LEU A 355 0.58 3.90 -3.12
C LEU A 355 1.17 5.13 -2.43
N ARG A 356 1.56 6.19 -3.18
CA ARG A 356 2.13 7.43 -2.64
C ARG A 356 1.36 8.65 -3.15
N GLU A 357 1.29 9.66 -2.30
CA GLU A 357 0.77 10.97 -2.70
C GLU A 357 1.66 11.62 -3.78
N PRO A 358 1.10 12.33 -4.76
CA PRO A 358 -0.35 12.55 -4.98
C PRO A 358 -1.02 11.44 -5.83
N HIS A 359 -0.28 10.43 -6.27
CA HIS A 359 -0.74 9.46 -7.27
C HIS A 359 -1.72 8.43 -6.72
N VAL A 360 -1.69 8.17 -5.41
CA VAL A 360 -2.58 7.21 -4.73
C VAL A 360 -4.07 7.61 -4.87
N GLU A 361 -4.37 8.89 -5.05
CA GLU A 361 -5.72 9.41 -5.31
C GLU A 361 -6.33 8.77 -6.57
N ILE A 362 -5.54 8.67 -7.65
CA ILE A 362 -5.99 8.09 -8.92
C ILE A 362 -6.35 6.60 -8.73
N LEU A 363 -5.51 5.86 -8.01
CA LEU A 363 -5.78 4.46 -7.69
C LEU A 363 -6.99 4.33 -6.78
N GLY A 364 -7.10 5.16 -5.73
CA GLY A 364 -8.20 5.14 -4.76
C GLY A 364 -9.55 5.38 -5.41
N THR A 365 -9.64 6.41 -6.25
CA THR A 365 -10.86 6.73 -7.02
C THR A 365 -11.25 5.59 -7.95
N SER A 366 -10.28 5.04 -8.70
CA SER A 366 -10.53 3.93 -9.64
C SER A 366 -10.95 2.66 -8.88
N LEU A 367 -10.30 2.32 -7.79
CA LEU A 367 -10.63 1.16 -6.95
C LEU A 367 -12.03 1.30 -6.34
N SER A 368 -12.38 2.47 -5.82
CA SER A 368 -13.72 2.77 -5.28
C SER A 368 -14.81 2.54 -6.32
N GLN A 369 -14.60 3.02 -7.56
CA GLN A 369 -15.55 2.79 -8.64
C GLN A 369 -15.72 1.30 -8.97
N CYS A 370 -14.62 0.55 -9.08
CA CYS A 370 -14.67 -0.89 -9.33
C CYS A 370 -15.34 -1.65 -8.19
N LEU A 371 -15.12 -1.24 -6.93
CA LEU A 371 -15.76 -1.84 -5.76
C LEU A 371 -17.29 -1.64 -5.78
N ARG A 372 -17.77 -0.44 -6.10
CA ARG A 372 -19.21 -0.18 -6.25
C ARG A 372 -19.82 -1.08 -7.32
N GLN A 373 -19.18 -1.19 -8.49
CA GLN A 373 -19.63 -2.06 -9.57
C GLN A 373 -19.64 -3.54 -9.17
N ALA A 374 -18.58 -4.01 -8.51
CA ALA A 374 -18.46 -5.39 -8.06
C ALA A 374 -19.51 -5.75 -6.98
N ARG A 375 -19.81 -4.82 -6.07
CA ARG A 375 -20.88 -4.98 -5.07
C ARG A 375 -22.26 -5.06 -5.73
N THR A 376 -22.56 -4.17 -6.67
CA THR A 376 -23.81 -4.21 -7.44
C THR A 376 -23.95 -5.54 -8.19
N SER A 377 -22.89 -6.01 -8.85
CA SER A 377 -22.87 -7.30 -9.55
C SER A 377 -23.04 -8.51 -8.60
N ALA A 378 -22.64 -8.34 -7.34
CA ALA A 378 -22.85 -9.35 -6.29
C ALA A 378 -24.26 -9.35 -5.69
N GLY A 379 -25.14 -8.43 -6.11
CA GLY A 379 -26.48 -8.24 -5.56
C GLY A 379 -26.51 -7.39 -4.30
N LEU A 380 -25.44 -6.66 -4.00
CA LEU A 380 -25.27 -5.80 -2.84
C LEU A 380 -25.41 -4.32 -3.28
N ALA A 381 -26.49 -3.96 -3.93
CA ALA A 381 -26.75 -2.58 -4.33
C ALA A 381 -27.02 -1.73 -3.06
N LEU A 382 -26.35 -0.57 -2.98
CA LEU A 382 -26.72 0.46 -2.00
C LEU A 382 -28.08 1.04 -2.43
N SER A 383 -29.04 1.14 -1.50
CA SER A 383 -30.19 2.03 -1.69
C SER A 383 -29.72 3.48 -1.57
N ASP A 384 -30.34 4.39 -2.32
CA ASP A 384 -30.08 5.85 -2.22
C ASP A 384 -30.30 6.43 -0.80
N ASP A 385 -30.90 5.63 0.11
CA ASP A 385 -31.17 5.96 1.52
C ASP A 385 -30.23 5.25 2.52
N GLY A 386 -29.13 4.62 2.09
CA GLY A 386 -28.13 4.04 3.01
C GLY A 386 -28.51 2.70 3.66
N ALA A 387 -29.56 2.01 3.22
CA ALA A 387 -29.92 0.67 3.69
C ALA A 387 -29.73 -0.38 2.58
N MET A 388 -29.12 -1.53 2.92
CA MET A 388 -29.01 -2.66 1.98
C MET A 388 -30.38 -3.27 1.65
N ILE A 389 -30.71 -3.38 0.38
CA ILE A 389 -31.84 -4.17 -0.08
C ILE A 389 -31.29 -5.48 -0.64
N GLU A 390 -31.58 -6.60 0.00
CA GLU A 390 -31.43 -7.90 -0.61
C GLU A 390 -32.40 -8.00 -1.80
N ALA A 391 -31.87 -8.18 -3.01
CA ALA A 391 -32.68 -8.45 -4.18
C ALA A 391 -33.31 -9.84 -4.02
N SER A 392 -34.53 -9.88 -3.51
CA SER A 392 -35.32 -11.12 -3.46
C SER A 392 -35.63 -11.58 -4.89
N SER A 393 -35.03 -12.68 -5.30
CA SER A 393 -35.37 -13.39 -6.52
C SER A 393 -36.72 -14.10 -6.36
N THR A 394 -37.81 -13.34 -6.39
CA THR A 394 -39.15 -13.92 -6.57
C THR A 394 -39.41 -14.07 -8.04
N GLY A 395 -39.04 -15.25 -8.58
CA GLY A 395 -39.53 -15.71 -9.86
C GLY A 395 -41.04 -15.93 -9.82
N SER A 396 -41.76 -14.99 -10.40
CA SER A 396 -43.21 -15.17 -10.70
C SER A 396 -43.37 -16.27 -11.73
N ARG A 397 -43.80 -17.43 -11.28
CA ARG A 397 -44.41 -18.47 -12.18
C ARG A 397 -45.82 -18.04 -12.52
N ASN A 398 -46.01 -17.35 -13.61
CA ASN A 398 -47.33 -17.27 -14.23
C ASN A 398 -47.68 -18.63 -14.85
N ARG A 399 -48.57 -19.38 -14.20
CA ARG A 399 -49.37 -20.41 -14.87
C ARG A 399 -50.54 -19.72 -15.57
N ILE A 400 -50.60 -19.86 -16.89
CA ILE A 400 -51.82 -19.61 -17.66
C ILE A 400 -52.55 -20.93 -17.71
N ALA A 401 -53.79 -20.92 -17.23
CA ALA A 401 -54.76 -21.96 -17.49
C ALA A 401 -55.44 -21.67 -18.84
#